data_8ce4cfd983f26db905a75a164f4ea562
#
_entry.id   8ce4cfd983f26db905a75a164f4ea562
#
_cell.length_a   1.000
_cell.length_b   1.000
_cell.length_c   1.000
_cell.angle_alpha   90.00
_cell.angle_beta   90.00
_cell.angle_gamma   90.00
#
_symmetry.space_group_name_H-M   'P 1'
#
loop_
_entity.id
_entity.type
_entity.pdbx_description
1 polymer ?
#
loop_
_entity_poly.entity_id
_entity_poly.type
_entity_poly.pdbx_seq_one_letter_code
_entity_poly.pdbx_strand_id
1 'polypeptide(L)'
;IPDAAMTLAVMALYADGPTTLRNIASWRVKETDRIAAMANESRKLGATVEEGPDWITIHPLQNRQFANALAKGQWQRASIHTYDDHRVAMCFSLAAFNADLTPVRIEDPKCVAKTFPDYFEALFSVAHTAATNIPVICIDGPTASGKGTLASRVAAQLGYHYLDSGALYRVTAHAALQAGLSLEAANENAIAALAERLGADIEQVRLGIGSDPRIGFG
;
A
#
# COMPACT_ATOMS: atom_id res chain seq x y z
N ILE A 1 -23.19 -5.25 12.39
CA ILE A 1 -22.30 -5.95 11.41
C ILE A 1 -20.88 -5.78 11.90
N PRO A 2 -20.35 -6.73 12.70
CA PRO A 2 -19.05 -6.53 13.40
C PRO A 2 -17.89 -6.25 12.45
N ASP A 3 -17.86 -6.93 11.31
CA ASP A 3 -16.74 -6.83 10.37
C ASP A 3 -16.68 -5.50 9.63
N ALA A 4 -17.81 -4.89 9.30
CA ALA A 4 -17.84 -3.57 8.68
C ALA A 4 -17.47 -2.43 9.66
N ALA A 5 -17.58 -2.67 10.96
CA ALA A 5 -17.23 -1.69 11.96
C ALA A 5 -15.72 -1.34 11.96
N MET A 6 -14.85 -2.21 11.44
CA MET A 6 -13.42 -1.88 11.25
C MET A 6 -13.23 -0.74 10.23
N THR A 7 -14.04 -0.70 9.17
CA THR A 7 -14.05 0.42 8.24
C THR A 7 -14.46 1.71 8.94
N LEU A 8 -15.48 1.66 9.81
CA LEU A 8 -15.91 2.82 10.60
C LEU A 8 -14.80 3.30 11.55
N ALA A 9 -13.98 2.39 12.09
CA ALA A 9 -12.84 2.77 12.91
C ALA A 9 -11.81 3.59 12.11
N VAL A 10 -11.52 3.24 10.86
CA VAL A 10 -10.64 4.05 10.01
C VAL A 10 -11.34 5.36 9.59
N MET A 11 -12.63 5.32 9.28
CA MET A 11 -13.39 6.54 8.96
C MET A 11 -13.42 7.53 10.14
N ALA A 12 -13.32 7.05 11.38
CA ALA A 12 -13.24 7.90 12.57
C ALA A 12 -12.03 8.85 12.56
N LEU A 13 -10.95 8.51 11.83
CA LEU A 13 -9.79 9.40 11.64
C LEU A 13 -10.15 10.68 10.89
N TYR A 14 -11.23 10.66 10.10
CA TYR A 14 -11.72 11.76 9.27
C TYR A 14 -12.95 12.46 9.86
N ALA A 15 -13.45 11.97 11.00
CA ALA A 15 -14.69 12.48 11.60
C ALA A 15 -14.54 13.88 12.20
N ASP A 16 -15.66 14.54 12.47
CA ASP A 16 -15.68 15.85 13.12
C ASP A 16 -15.42 15.76 14.64
N GLY A 17 -15.57 14.57 15.24
CA GLY A 17 -15.38 14.35 16.66
C GLY A 17 -15.01 12.92 17.01
N PRO A 18 -14.73 12.63 18.29
CA PRO A 18 -14.39 11.29 18.75
C PRO A 18 -15.48 10.28 18.42
N THR A 19 -15.08 9.16 17.87
CA THR A 19 -15.99 8.06 17.52
C THR A 19 -15.71 6.87 18.42
N THR A 20 -16.75 6.35 19.08
CA THR A 20 -16.65 5.16 19.93
C THR A 20 -17.45 4.01 19.33
N LEU A 21 -16.77 2.91 19.07
CA LEU A 21 -17.38 1.64 18.69
C LEU A 21 -17.47 0.75 19.93
N ARG A 22 -18.65 0.23 20.23
CA ARG A 22 -18.93 -0.61 21.40
C ARG A 22 -19.50 -1.95 21.01
N ASN A 23 -19.52 -2.90 21.95
CA ASN A 23 -20.02 -4.26 21.76
C ASN A 23 -19.25 -5.03 20.67
N ILE A 24 -17.94 -4.82 20.63
CA ILE A 24 -17.03 -5.45 19.67
C ILE A 24 -16.08 -6.47 20.33
N ALA A 25 -16.46 -7.05 21.47
CA ALA A 25 -15.68 -8.08 22.16
C ALA A 25 -15.23 -9.22 21.23
N SER A 26 -16.09 -9.59 20.25
CA SER A 26 -15.77 -10.61 19.25
C SER A 26 -14.54 -10.30 18.39
N TRP A 27 -14.09 -9.04 18.33
CA TRP A 27 -12.89 -8.66 17.61
C TRP A 27 -11.60 -9.19 18.25
N ARG A 28 -11.63 -9.51 19.55
CA ARG A 28 -10.48 -10.06 20.28
C ARG A 28 -10.11 -11.49 19.87
N VAL A 29 -11.04 -12.22 19.26
CA VAL A 29 -10.92 -13.64 18.93
C VAL A 29 -11.13 -13.94 17.44
N LYS A 30 -10.77 -13.00 16.58
CA LYS A 30 -10.79 -13.17 15.11
C LYS A 30 -9.41 -13.63 14.60
N GLU A 31 -9.07 -13.32 13.36
CA GLU A 31 -7.76 -13.59 12.76
C GLU A 31 -6.61 -13.01 13.59
N THR A 32 -6.86 -11.88 14.22
CA THR A 32 -6.00 -11.23 15.21
C THR A 32 -6.88 -10.61 16.30
N ASP A 33 -6.27 -10.09 17.37
CA ASP A 33 -6.95 -9.13 18.25
C ASP A 33 -7.16 -7.81 17.50
N ARG A 34 -8.32 -7.71 16.84
CA ARG A 34 -8.65 -6.56 15.98
C ARG A 34 -8.78 -5.26 16.74
N ILE A 35 -9.16 -5.27 18.03
CA ILE A 35 -9.19 -4.03 18.83
C ILE A 35 -7.77 -3.51 18.99
N ALA A 36 -6.84 -4.36 19.42
CA ALA A 36 -5.45 -3.98 19.59
C ALA A 36 -4.80 -3.59 18.25
N ALA A 37 -5.06 -4.35 17.17
CA ALA A 37 -4.53 -4.06 15.84
C ALA A 37 -5.01 -2.68 15.35
N MET A 38 -6.32 -2.41 15.38
CA MET A 38 -6.88 -1.12 14.96
C MET A 38 -6.35 0.04 15.79
N ALA A 39 -6.21 -0.14 17.11
CA ALA A 39 -5.66 0.89 17.99
C ALA A 39 -4.19 1.17 17.68
N ASN A 40 -3.35 0.13 17.56
CA ASN A 40 -1.93 0.29 17.30
C ASN A 40 -1.67 0.96 15.95
N GLU A 41 -2.35 0.51 14.90
CA GLU A 41 -2.14 1.06 13.56
C GLU A 41 -2.69 2.49 13.42
N SER A 42 -3.81 2.80 14.07
CA SER A 42 -4.32 4.18 14.14
C SER A 42 -3.36 5.13 14.86
N ARG A 43 -2.71 4.66 15.94
CA ARG A 43 -1.69 5.44 16.65
C ARG A 43 -0.46 5.73 15.79
N LYS A 44 -0.04 4.78 14.94
CA LYS A 44 1.04 5.03 13.96
C LYS A 44 0.69 6.14 12.97
N LEU A 45 -0.58 6.27 12.60
CA LEU A 45 -1.08 7.37 11.77
C LEU A 45 -1.16 8.71 12.51
N GLY A 46 -0.88 8.74 13.82
CA GLY A 46 -0.87 9.93 14.65
C GLY A 46 -2.13 10.12 15.48
N ALA A 47 -3.07 9.17 15.47
CA ALA A 47 -4.33 9.29 16.21
C ALA A 47 -4.16 9.01 17.70
N THR A 48 -4.95 9.72 18.50
CA THR A 48 -5.20 9.39 19.91
C THR A 48 -6.29 8.33 19.96
N VAL A 49 -5.99 7.18 20.57
CA VAL A 49 -6.91 6.04 20.63
C VAL A 49 -6.97 5.49 22.05
N GLU A 50 -8.17 5.30 22.54
CA GLU A 50 -8.49 4.62 23.79
C GLU A 50 -9.21 3.31 23.48
N GLU A 51 -8.91 2.25 24.22
CA GLU A 51 -9.49 0.93 23.99
C GLU A 51 -9.80 0.20 25.29
N GLY A 52 -10.78 -0.68 25.24
CA GLY A 52 -11.17 -1.52 26.36
C GLY A 52 -11.52 -2.94 25.90
N PRO A 53 -12.10 -3.76 26.77
CA PRO A 53 -12.35 -5.17 26.44
C PRO A 53 -13.25 -5.38 25.20
N ASP A 54 -14.21 -4.49 24.99
CA ASP A 54 -15.25 -4.59 23.97
C ASP A 54 -15.55 -3.28 23.25
N TRP A 55 -14.64 -2.30 23.34
CA TRP A 55 -14.81 -0.99 22.74
C TRP A 55 -13.48 -0.38 22.29
N ILE A 56 -13.58 0.58 21.37
CA ILE A 56 -12.49 1.43 20.92
C ILE A 56 -13.02 2.85 20.70
N THR A 57 -12.30 3.87 21.15
CA THR A 57 -12.57 5.29 20.87
C THR A 57 -11.42 5.85 20.08
N ILE A 58 -11.70 6.43 18.93
CA ILE A 58 -10.72 7.04 18.04
C ILE A 58 -11.03 8.53 17.94
N HIS A 59 -10.04 9.36 18.24
CA HIS A 59 -10.10 10.79 18.03
C HIS A 59 -9.65 11.12 16.59
N PRO A 60 -10.37 12.05 15.91
CA PRO A 60 -10.03 12.41 14.53
C PRO A 60 -8.66 13.08 14.45
N LEU A 61 -8.07 13.00 13.27
CA LEU A 61 -6.84 13.67 12.92
C LEU A 61 -7.12 15.06 12.33
N GLN A 62 -6.18 15.99 12.56
CA GLN A 62 -6.25 17.30 11.95
C GLN A 62 -6.19 17.20 10.43
N ASN A 63 -7.03 17.97 9.77
CA ASN A 63 -7.08 18.06 8.31
C ASN A 63 -6.62 19.45 7.89
N ARG A 64 -5.75 19.53 6.87
CA ARG A 64 -5.27 20.82 6.33
C ARG A 64 -6.38 21.67 5.72
N GLN A 65 -7.42 21.04 5.19
CA GLN A 65 -8.51 21.75 4.52
C GLN A 65 -9.51 22.37 5.53
N PHE A 66 -9.67 21.74 6.69
CA PHE A 66 -10.64 22.15 7.69
C PHE A 66 -10.04 22.07 9.08
N ALA A 67 -10.03 23.19 9.80
CA ALA A 67 -9.65 23.19 11.21
C ALA A 67 -10.69 22.42 12.02
N ASN A 68 -10.27 21.36 12.72
CA ASN A 68 -11.11 20.60 13.60
C ASN A 68 -10.64 20.76 15.05
N ALA A 69 -11.40 21.51 15.85
CA ALA A 69 -11.06 21.78 17.25
C ALA A 69 -11.10 20.52 18.15
N LEU A 70 -11.75 19.45 17.70
CA LEU A 70 -11.85 18.18 18.41
C LEU A 70 -10.81 17.15 17.95
N ALA A 71 -10.02 17.46 16.92
CA ALA A 71 -8.94 16.60 16.47
C ALA A 71 -7.84 16.53 17.52
N LYS A 72 -7.36 15.29 17.77
CA LYS A 72 -6.23 15.03 18.65
C LYS A 72 -5.15 14.30 17.87
N GLY A 73 -4.30 15.06 17.20
CA GLY A 73 -3.19 14.55 16.41
C GLY A 73 -3.17 15.07 14.98
N GLN A 74 -2.13 14.74 14.28
CA GLN A 74 -1.91 15.10 12.88
C GLN A 74 -1.53 13.86 12.10
N TRP A 75 -1.87 13.82 10.82
CA TRP A 75 -1.49 12.70 9.95
C TRP A 75 0.02 12.47 9.96
N GLN A 76 0.41 11.26 10.27
CA GLN A 76 1.81 10.80 10.25
C GLN A 76 1.98 9.71 9.21
N ARG A 77 3.13 9.72 8.55
CA ARG A 77 3.53 8.62 7.66
C ARG A 77 3.61 7.34 8.48
N ALA A 78 2.97 6.29 7.97
CA ALA A 78 2.95 5.01 8.66
C ALA A 78 3.08 3.83 7.70
N SER A 79 3.73 2.79 8.20
CA SER A 79 3.71 1.45 7.64
C SER A 79 2.77 0.59 8.49
N ILE A 80 1.69 0.15 7.90
CA ILE A 80 0.60 -0.57 8.55
C ILE A 80 0.93 -2.06 8.54
N HIS A 81 1.11 -2.62 9.73
CA HIS A 81 1.22 -4.06 9.89
C HIS A 81 -0.16 -4.70 9.80
N THR A 82 -0.32 -5.70 8.95
CA THR A 82 -1.64 -6.27 8.66
C THR A 82 -2.04 -7.40 9.58
N TYR A 83 -1.11 -7.95 10.36
CA TYR A 83 -1.37 -9.09 11.26
C TYR A 83 -1.94 -10.32 10.52
N ASP A 84 -1.61 -10.49 9.23
CA ASP A 84 -2.20 -11.48 8.34
C ASP A 84 -3.75 -11.40 8.28
N ASP A 85 -4.31 -10.24 8.60
CA ASP A 85 -5.75 -9.98 8.58
C ASP A 85 -6.12 -9.10 7.37
N HIS A 86 -6.83 -9.71 6.42
CA HIS A 86 -7.28 -9.06 5.20
C HIS A 86 -8.11 -7.80 5.46
N ARG A 87 -8.87 -7.75 6.57
CA ARG A 87 -9.69 -6.58 6.91
C ARG A 87 -8.84 -5.42 7.42
N VAL A 88 -7.79 -5.71 8.19
CA VAL A 88 -6.82 -4.66 8.60
C VAL A 88 -6.21 -4.03 7.35
N ALA A 89 -5.72 -4.85 6.39
CA ALA A 89 -5.16 -4.36 5.14
C ALA A 89 -6.16 -3.49 4.35
N MET A 90 -7.37 -4.00 4.12
CA MET A 90 -8.40 -3.29 3.36
C MET A 90 -8.87 -2.01 4.06
N CYS A 91 -9.10 -2.03 5.36
CA CYS A 91 -9.59 -0.86 6.07
C CYS A 91 -8.53 0.25 6.11
N PHE A 92 -7.28 -0.08 6.45
CA PHE A 92 -6.23 0.95 6.53
C PHE A 92 -5.75 1.47 5.17
N SER A 93 -6.01 0.76 4.06
CA SER A 93 -5.76 1.31 2.73
C SER A 93 -6.56 2.59 2.47
N LEU A 94 -7.73 2.74 3.12
CA LEU A 94 -8.55 3.94 3.03
C LEU A 94 -7.91 5.16 3.71
N ALA A 95 -6.97 4.95 4.63
CA ALA A 95 -6.22 6.03 5.25
C ALA A 95 -5.31 6.79 4.25
N ALA A 96 -5.05 6.21 3.08
CA ALA A 96 -4.32 6.87 1.99
C ALA A 96 -5.09 8.05 1.36
N PHE A 97 -6.41 8.15 1.55
CA PHE A 97 -7.23 9.26 1.05
C PHE A 97 -7.19 10.51 1.94
N ASN A 98 -6.23 10.61 2.85
CA ASN A 98 -6.08 11.78 3.69
C ASN A 98 -5.72 13.03 2.88
N ALA A 99 -6.32 14.18 3.24
CA ALA A 99 -6.14 15.44 2.54
C ALA A 99 -4.71 16.01 2.66
N ASP A 100 -3.94 15.53 3.61
CA ASP A 100 -2.56 15.93 3.83
C ASP A 100 -1.60 15.22 2.88
N LEU A 101 -2.09 14.30 2.05
CA LEU A 101 -1.32 13.45 1.15
C LEU A 101 -0.19 12.70 1.89
N THR A 102 -0.41 12.42 3.17
CA THR A 102 0.56 11.69 3.98
C THR A 102 0.60 10.23 3.55
N PRO A 103 1.77 9.69 3.19
CA PRO A 103 1.89 8.33 2.69
C PRO A 103 1.49 7.28 3.73
N VAL A 104 0.70 6.31 3.30
CA VAL A 104 0.32 5.12 4.07
C VAL A 104 0.75 3.88 3.28
N ARG A 105 1.53 3.03 3.91
CA ARG A 105 2.01 1.77 3.33
C ARG A 105 1.30 0.59 4.00
N ILE A 106 0.84 -0.37 3.22
CA ILE A 106 0.37 -1.66 3.72
C ILE A 106 1.52 -2.67 3.58
N GLU A 107 1.97 -3.28 4.69
CA GLU A 107 3.17 -4.14 4.71
C GLU A 107 2.99 -5.47 3.98
N ASP A 108 1.86 -6.12 4.19
CA ASP A 108 1.50 -7.37 3.53
C ASP A 108 0.13 -7.25 2.86
N PRO A 109 0.06 -6.68 1.63
CA PRO A 109 -1.20 -6.53 0.92
C PRO A 109 -1.81 -7.86 0.46
N LYS A 110 -1.03 -8.95 0.40
CA LYS A 110 -1.50 -10.25 -0.09
C LYS A 110 -2.49 -10.95 0.82
N CYS A 111 -2.49 -10.62 2.11
CA CYS A 111 -3.45 -11.18 3.05
C CYS A 111 -4.91 -10.97 2.62
N VAL A 112 -5.18 -9.99 1.71
CA VAL A 112 -6.53 -9.77 1.12
C VAL A 112 -6.99 -10.93 0.24
N ALA A 113 -6.06 -11.74 -0.29
CA ALA A 113 -6.39 -12.88 -1.15
C ALA A 113 -7.33 -13.90 -0.50
N LYS A 114 -7.40 -13.90 0.82
CA LYS A 114 -8.32 -14.76 1.60
C LYS A 114 -9.80 -14.51 1.29
N THR A 115 -10.18 -13.27 0.96
CA THR A 115 -11.59 -12.88 0.78
C THR A 115 -11.84 -12.03 -0.47
N PHE A 116 -10.88 -11.23 -0.89
CA PHE A 116 -10.98 -10.38 -2.06
C PHE A 116 -9.60 -10.28 -2.74
N PRO A 117 -9.19 -11.28 -3.54
CA PRO A 117 -7.87 -11.34 -4.16
C PRO A 117 -7.50 -10.07 -4.93
N ASP A 118 -8.45 -9.52 -5.68
CA ASP A 118 -8.26 -8.37 -6.57
C ASP A 118 -8.60 -7.03 -5.87
N TYR A 119 -8.57 -6.97 -4.54
CA TYR A 119 -9.00 -5.78 -3.79
C TYR A 119 -8.23 -4.53 -4.18
N PHE A 120 -6.90 -4.60 -4.23
CA PHE A 120 -6.08 -3.42 -4.54
C PHE A 120 -6.22 -2.98 -5.99
N GLU A 121 -6.44 -3.90 -6.91
CA GLU A 121 -6.78 -3.59 -8.30
C GLU A 121 -8.11 -2.82 -8.38
N ALA A 122 -9.13 -3.35 -7.73
CA ALA A 122 -10.43 -2.71 -7.66
C ALA A 122 -10.35 -1.32 -6.99
N LEU A 123 -9.57 -1.20 -5.88
CA LEU A 123 -9.35 0.08 -5.21
C LEU A 123 -8.70 1.09 -6.15
N PHE A 124 -7.62 0.71 -6.84
CA PHE A 124 -6.91 1.61 -7.74
C PHE A 124 -7.68 1.94 -9.02
N SER A 125 -8.61 1.08 -9.44
CA SER A 125 -9.49 1.38 -10.59
C SER A 125 -10.48 2.51 -10.30
N VAL A 126 -10.84 2.73 -9.03
CA VAL A 126 -11.80 3.77 -8.61
C VAL A 126 -11.15 4.94 -7.89
N ALA A 127 -9.91 4.76 -7.40
CA ALA A 127 -9.15 5.80 -6.71
C ALA A 127 -8.33 6.60 -7.74
N HIS A 128 -8.59 7.91 -7.81
CA HIS A 128 -7.85 8.79 -8.71
C HIS A 128 -6.97 9.76 -7.92
N THR A 129 -5.67 9.75 -8.23
CA THR A 129 -4.71 10.76 -7.75
C THR A 129 -4.17 11.49 -8.95
N ALA A 130 -4.15 12.83 -8.92
CA ALA A 130 -3.50 13.59 -9.97
C ALA A 130 -2.02 13.19 -10.04
N ALA A 131 -1.55 12.75 -11.21
CA ALA A 131 -0.17 12.28 -11.40
C ALA A 131 0.88 13.33 -10.99
N THR A 132 0.53 14.62 -11.09
CA THR A 132 1.36 15.74 -10.65
C THR A 132 1.60 15.79 -9.14
N ASN A 133 0.77 15.12 -8.36
CA ASN A 133 0.86 15.09 -6.88
C ASN A 133 1.58 13.86 -6.35
N ILE A 134 2.03 12.95 -7.22
CA ILE A 134 2.77 11.77 -6.81
C ILE A 134 4.27 12.14 -6.73
N PRO A 135 4.86 12.19 -5.53
CA PRO A 135 6.29 12.48 -5.41
C PRO A 135 7.10 11.30 -5.97
N VAL A 136 7.97 11.60 -6.93
CA VAL A 136 8.87 10.60 -7.54
C VAL A 136 10.30 10.97 -7.20
N ILE A 137 11.04 9.99 -6.63
CA ILE A 137 12.47 10.13 -6.36
C ILE A 137 13.22 9.22 -7.33
N CYS A 138 13.96 9.83 -8.26
CA CYS A 138 14.81 9.09 -9.19
C CYS A 138 16.21 8.92 -8.58
N ILE A 139 16.74 7.70 -8.60
CA ILE A 139 18.12 7.39 -8.21
C ILE A 139 18.81 6.79 -9.41
N ASP A 140 19.76 7.54 -9.94
CA ASP A 140 20.57 7.13 -11.09
C ASP A 140 22.05 6.97 -10.71
N GLY A 141 22.79 6.26 -11.57
CA GLY A 141 24.22 6.02 -11.37
C GLY A 141 24.74 4.91 -12.28
N PRO A 142 26.07 4.73 -12.31
CA PRO A 142 26.70 3.69 -13.11
C PRO A 142 26.22 2.29 -12.77
N THR A 143 26.42 1.35 -13.69
CA THR A 143 26.14 -0.08 -13.43
C THR A 143 26.98 -0.55 -12.23
N ALA A 144 26.41 -1.40 -11.39
CA ALA A 144 27.03 -1.97 -10.19
C ALA A 144 27.43 -0.92 -9.11
N SER A 145 26.89 0.31 -9.15
CA SER A 145 27.17 1.36 -8.15
C SER A 145 26.37 1.24 -6.84
N GLY A 146 25.54 0.21 -6.70
CA GLY A 146 24.70 0.03 -5.51
C GLY A 146 23.42 0.86 -5.51
N LYS A 147 23.04 1.51 -6.62
CA LYS A 147 21.84 2.36 -6.71
C LYS A 147 20.55 1.62 -6.37
N GLY A 148 20.39 0.35 -6.76
CA GLY A 148 19.22 -0.45 -6.43
C GLY A 148 19.09 -0.67 -4.91
N THR A 149 20.20 -1.00 -4.25
CA THR A 149 20.22 -1.15 -2.79
C THR A 149 19.89 0.18 -2.08
N LEU A 150 20.44 1.28 -2.56
CA LEU A 150 20.16 2.62 -2.03
C LEU A 150 18.69 2.98 -2.24
N ALA A 151 18.17 2.81 -3.45
CA ALA A 151 16.78 3.10 -3.80
C ALA A 151 15.79 2.29 -2.96
N SER A 152 16.03 0.99 -2.79
CA SER A 152 15.21 0.12 -1.95
C SER A 152 15.21 0.58 -0.48
N ARG A 153 16.37 0.96 0.07
CA ARG A 153 16.48 1.48 1.45
C ARG A 153 15.79 2.82 1.62
N VAL A 154 15.96 3.74 0.68
CA VAL A 154 15.27 5.05 0.67
C VAL A 154 13.76 4.84 0.59
N ALA A 155 13.28 3.99 -0.32
CA ALA A 155 11.86 3.68 -0.45
C ALA A 155 11.29 3.12 0.86
N ALA A 156 12.00 2.18 1.50
CA ALA A 156 11.60 1.61 2.79
C ALA A 156 11.55 2.67 3.89
N GLN A 157 12.55 3.55 3.98
CA GLN A 157 12.63 4.59 5.00
C GLN A 157 11.56 5.67 4.80
N LEU A 158 11.26 6.01 3.55
CA LEU A 158 10.27 7.03 3.20
C LEU A 158 8.84 6.47 3.07
N GLY A 159 8.64 5.16 3.16
CA GLY A 159 7.35 4.53 2.93
C GLY A 159 6.89 4.62 1.46
N TYR A 160 7.83 4.72 0.51
CA TYR A 160 7.55 4.81 -0.92
C TYR A 160 7.61 3.42 -1.56
N HIS A 161 6.91 3.28 -2.68
CA HIS A 161 7.09 2.12 -3.55
C HIS A 161 8.43 2.22 -4.28
N TYR A 162 9.08 1.08 -4.45
CA TYR A 162 10.30 0.97 -5.22
C TYR A 162 10.01 0.37 -6.59
N LEU A 163 10.44 1.06 -7.65
CA LEU A 163 10.41 0.55 -9.02
C LEU A 163 11.84 0.34 -9.51
N ASP A 164 12.23 -0.91 -9.73
CA ASP A 164 13.46 -1.24 -10.46
C ASP A 164 13.21 -1.17 -11.97
N SER A 165 13.47 -0.01 -12.57
CA SER A 165 13.32 0.16 -14.02
C SER A 165 14.25 -0.77 -14.81
N GLY A 166 15.40 -1.15 -14.27
CA GLY A 166 16.32 -2.11 -14.87
C GLY A 166 15.71 -3.51 -15.01
N ALA A 167 14.80 -3.89 -14.12
CA ALA A 167 14.08 -5.15 -14.21
C ALA A 167 13.21 -5.24 -15.47
N LEU A 168 12.60 -4.15 -15.89
CA LEU A 168 11.77 -4.09 -17.10
C LEU A 168 12.57 -4.48 -18.34
N TYR A 169 13.79 -3.94 -18.47
CA TYR A 169 14.71 -4.29 -19.58
C TYR A 169 15.11 -5.76 -19.54
N ARG A 170 15.41 -6.31 -18.35
CA ARG A 170 15.79 -7.72 -18.20
C ARG A 170 14.63 -8.67 -18.54
N VAL A 171 13.42 -8.36 -18.11
CA VAL A 171 12.21 -9.14 -18.43
C VAL A 171 11.94 -9.11 -19.94
N THR A 172 12.00 -7.92 -20.57
CA THR A 172 11.82 -7.78 -22.02
C THR A 172 12.88 -8.55 -22.79
N ALA A 173 14.15 -8.45 -22.41
CA ALA A 173 15.23 -9.17 -23.06
C ALA A 173 15.07 -10.69 -22.91
N HIS A 174 14.70 -11.16 -21.72
CA HIS A 174 14.44 -12.58 -21.47
C HIS A 174 13.28 -13.10 -22.34
N ALA A 175 12.17 -12.37 -22.40
CA ALA A 175 11.02 -12.73 -23.22
C ALA A 175 11.36 -12.74 -24.73
N ALA A 176 12.17 -11.78 -25.18
CA ALA A 176 12.64 -11.75 -26.58
C ALA A 176 13.47 -12.99 -26.92
N LEU A 177 14.39 -13.39 -26.06
CA LEU A 177 15.20 -14.60 -26.24
C LEU A 177 14.34 -15.87 -26.23
N GLN A 178 13.33 -15.94 -25.33
CA GLN A 178 12.39 -17.06 -25.31
C GLN A 178 11.54 -17.15 -26.61
N ALA A 179 11.23 -15.99 -27.20
CA ALA A 179 10.55 -15.89 -28.49
C ALA A 179 11.48 -16.15 -29.70
N GLY A 180 12.75 -16.48 -29.48
CA GLY A 180 13.74 -16.72 -30.54
C GLY A 180 14.25 -15.46 -31.24
N LEU A 181 14.02 -14.26 -30.64
CA LEU A 181 14.51 -13.00 -31.18
C LEU A 181 15.93 -12.74 -30.64
N SER A 182 16.87 -12.39 -31.52
CA SER A 182 18.16 -11.86 -31.08
C SER A 182 18.01 -10.42 -30.61
N LEU A 183 18.84 -10.01 -29.64
CA LEU A 183 18.80 -8.64 -29.08
C LEU A 183 19.60 -7.66 -29.95
N GLU A 184 19.40 -7.71 -31.25
CA GLU A 184 20.03 -6.82 -32.22
C GLU A 184 19.06 -5.77 -32.74
N ALA A 185 19.59 -4.67 -33.24
CA ALA A 185 18.80 -3.54 -33.75
C ALA A 185 17.80 -3.97 -34.85
N ALA A 186 18.12 -5.01 -35.63
CA ALA A 186 17.20 -5.53 -36.63
C ALA A 186 15.86 -6.03 -36.07
N ASN A 187 15.81 -6.41 -34.80
CA ASN A 187 14.60 -6.90 -34.11
C ASN A 187 13.94 -5.87 -33.21
N GLU A 188 14.37 -4.61 -33.21
CA GLU A 188 13.90 -3.56 -32.32
C GLU A 188 12.37 -3.46 -32.31
N ASN A 189 11.73 -3.40 -33.49
CA ASN A 189 10.27 -3.29 -33.60
C ASN A 189 9.55 -4.53 -33.03
N ALA A 190 10.09 -5.71 -33.25
CA ALA A 190 9.52 -6.96 -32.74
C ALA A 190 9.65 -7.04 -31.20
N ILE A 191 10.79 -6.57 -30.65
CA ILE A 191 11.04 -6.50 -29.23
C ILE A 191 10.15 -5.44 -28.58
N ALA A 192 9.95 -4.27 -29.22
CA ALA A 192 9.05 -3.22 -28.74
C ALA A 192 7.59 -3.73 -28.66
N ALA A 193 7.10 -4.38 -29.72
CA ALA A 193 5.77 -4.97 -29.73
C ALA A 193 5.61 -6.10 -28.68
N LEU A 194 6.69 -6.81 -28.35
CA LEU A 194 6.69 -7.79 -27.27
C LEU A 194 6.64 -7.11 -25.91
N ALA A 195 7.40 -6.03 -25.71
CA ALA A 195 7.42 -5.24 -24.49
C ALA A 195 6.04 -4.61 -24.18
N GLU A 196 5.34 -4.11 -25.21
CA GLU A 196 3.97 -3.59 -25.06
C GLU A 196 3.00 -4.66 -24.56
N ARG A 197 3.09 -5.87 -25.08
CA ARG A 197 2.27 -7.00 -24.61
C ARG A 197 2.64 -7.42 -23.19
N LEU A 198 3.93 -7.44 -22.86
CA LEU A 198 4.40 -7.69 -21.50
C LEU A 198 4.00 -6.56 -20.53
N GLY A 199 3.79 -5.34 -21.01
CA GLY A 199 3.31 -4.22 -20.21
C GLY A 199 1.97 -4.50 -19.55
N ALA A 200 1.03 -5.14 -20.26
CA ALA A 200 -0.24 -5.57 -19.69
C ALA A 200 -0.06 -6.70 -18.66
N ASP A 201 0.84 -7.66 -18.97
CA ASP A 201 1.13 -8.78 -18.05
C ASP A 201 1.95 -8.31 -16.83
N ILE A 202 2.83 -7.32 -16.99
CA ILE A 202 3.58 -6.71 -15.89
C ILE A 202 2.63 -5.93 -14.97
N GLU A 203 1.57 -5.34 -15.47
CA GLU A 203 0.57 -4.69 -14.64
C GLU A 203 -0.17 -5.70 -13.76
N GLN A 204 -0.49 -6.86 -14.28
CA GLN A 204 -1.01 -8.00 -13.51
C GLN A 204 0.02 -8.56 -12.51
N VAL A 205 1.27 -8.69 -12.92
CA VAL A 205 2.39 -9.10 -12.05
C VAL A 205 2.71 -8.04 -10.99
N ARG A 206 2.58 -6.75 -11.30
CA ARG A 206 2.80 -5.62 -10.38
C ARG A 206 1.86 -5.66 -9.17
N LEU A 207 0.69 -6.20 -9.33
CA LEU A 207 -0.32 -6.41 -8.29
C LEU A 207 -0.11 -7.75 -7.55
N GLY A 208 0.61 -8.69 -8.17
CA GLY A 208 1.02 -9.97 -7.62
C GLY A 208 2.47 -10.06 -7.10
N ILE A 209 3.29 -9.06 -7.30
CA ILE A 209 4.74 -9.02 -6.95
C ILE A 209 4.99 -8.98 -5.43
N GLY A 210 4.26 -9.44 -4.67
CA GLY A 210 4.68 -9.78 -3.36
C GLY A 210 4.79 -11.29 -3.16
N SER A 211 4.54 -12.20 -4.14
CA SER A 211 4.23 -13.58 -3.87
C SER A 211 5.22 -14.64 -4.29
N ASP A 212 6.11 -14.38 -5.21
CA ASP A 212 7.10 -15.38 -5.59
C ASP A 212 8.53 -14.95 -5.20
N PRO A 213 9.12 -15.57 -4.16
CA PRO A 213 10.52 -15.32 -3.80
C PRO A 213 11.51 -15.73 -4.90
N ARG A 214 11.06 -16.43 -5.96
CA ARG A 214 11.87 -16.80 -7.12
C ARG A 214 11.95 -15.68 -8.16
N ILE A 215 11.09 -14.67 -8.10
CA ILE A 215 11.27 -13.40 -8.79
C ILE A 215 11.97 -12.46 -7.83
N GLY A 216 13.07 -12.90 -7.27
CA GLY A 216 13.99 -12.08 -6.54
C GLY A 216 14.70 -11.18 -7.55
N PHE A 217 14.32 -9.93 -7.58
CA PHE A 217 15.12 -8.90 -8.18
C PHE A 217 16.28 -8.62 -7.21
N GLY A 218 17.39 -9.37 -7.41
CA GLY A 218 18.64 -9.16 -6.73
C GLY A 218 19.32 -7.85 -7.13
#